data_abdcc4d0631d17a3ccc763aa1e38b488
#
_entry.id   abdcc4d0631d17a3ccc763aa1e38b488
#
_cell.length_a   1.000
_cell.length_b   1.000
_cell.length_c   1.000
_cell.angle_alpha   90.00
_cell.angle_beta   90.00
_cell.angle_gamma   90.00
#
_symmetry.space_group_name_H-M   'P 1'
#
loop_
_entity.id
_entity.type
_entity.pdbx_description
1 polymer ?
#
loop_
_entity_poly.entity_id
_entity_poly.type
_entity_poly.pdbx_seq_one_letter_code
_entity_poly.pdbx_strand_id
1 'polypeptide(L)'
;MRKACIVNNATGAITAPRAGQELDMKTFSPRLSDIDRQWYLVDAQDQVLGRLAAQIANRLRGKHKPEFAPHMDNGDCIVVVNCEKVKVTGTKMESKLYRRHSGWVGGLKTTNLSDMLAAHPERALMFAVRGMLPKN
;
A
#
# COMPACT_ATOMS: atom_id res chain seq x y z
N MET A 1 -15.30 8.89 15.12
CA MET A 1 -16.62 8.59 14.52
C MET A 1 -16.97 7.16 14.85
N ARG A 2 -18.06 6.95 15.55
CA ARG A 2 -18.48 5.65 16.12
C ARG A 2 -19.06 4.80 14.99
N LYS A 3 -18.58 3.55 14.86
CA LYS A 3 -19.18 2.56 13.95
C LYS A 3 -20.58 2.25 14.44
N ALA A 4 -21.58 2.46 13.61
CA ALA A 4 -22.94 2.06 13.86
C ALA A 4 -23.01 0.53 13.80
N CYS A 5 -23.27 -0.11 14.94
CA CYS A 5 -23.71 -1.50 14.98
C CYS A 5 -25.14 -1.55 14.46
N ILE A 6 -25.36 -2.25 13.37
CA ILE A 6 -26.70 -2.59 12.90
C ILE A 6 -27.22 -3.66 13.85
N VAL A 7 -28.09 -3.26 14.75
CA VAL A 7 -28.83 -4.20 15.61
C VAL A 7 -30.06 -4.60 14.82
N ASN A 8 -30.06 -5.81 14.28
CA ASN A 8 -31.30 -6.42 13.78
C ASN A 8 -32.19 -6.75 14.94
N ASN A 9 -33.23 -5.94 15.14
CA ASN A 9 -34.30 -6.22 16.05
C ASN A 9 -35.16 -7.38 15.53
N ALA A 10 -34.82 -8.59 15.93
CA ALA A 10 -35.77 -9.71 16.02
C ALA A 10 -35.28 -10.65 17.10
N THR A 11 -36.01 -10.59 18.22
CA THR A 11 -36.10 -11.60 19.28
C THR A 11 -34.78 -12.17 19.79
N GLY A 12 -34.32 -11.64 20.93
CA GLY A 12 -33.11 -12.08 21.63
C GLY A 12 -33.28 -13.51 22.23
N ALA A 13 -32.97 -14.48 21.42
CA ALA A 13 -32.61 -15.82 21.87
C ALA A 13 -31.22 -16.11 21.34
N ILE A 14 -30.22 -16.03 22.21
CA ILE A 14 -28.90 -16.61 21.95
C ILE A 14 -29.10 -18.12 21.94
N THR A 15 -29.44 -18.67 20.77
CA THR A 15 -29.52 -20.10 20.59
C THR A 15 -28.08 -20.61 20.54
N ALA A 16 -27.67 -21.34 21.59
CA ALA A 16 -26.41 -22.06 21.57
C ALA A 16 -26.38 -22.98 20.34
N PRO A 17 -25.25 -23.12 19.65
CA PRO A 17 -25.13 -24.00 18.49
C PRO A 17 -25.50 -25.42 18.93
N ARG A 18 -26.45 -26.05 18.21
CA ARG A 18 -26.81 -27.45 18.44
C ARG A 18 -25.57 -28.32 18.28
N ALA A 19 -25.29 -29.17 19.26
CA ALA A 19 -24.26 -30.19 19.17
C ALA A 19 -24.49 -31.02 17.89
N GLY A 20 -23.57 -30.92 16.90
CA GLY A 20 -23.65 -31.61 15.61
C GLY A 20 -23.53 -30.71 14.37
N GLN A 21 -23.52 -29.40 14.50
CA GLN A 21 -23.10 -28.53 13.40
C GLN A 21 -21.56 -28.51 13.34
N GLU A 22 -20.97 -29.29 12.44
CA GLU A 22 -19.60 -29.10 12.03
C GLU A 22 -19.51 -27.64 11.53
N LEU A 23 -18.78 -26.81 12.28
CA LEU A 23 -18.41 -25.48 11.80
C LEU A 23 -17.52 -25.73 10.58
N ASP A 24 -18.09 -25.55 9.39
CA ASP A 24 -17.32 -25.63 8.13
C ASP A 24 -16.29 -24.47 8.15
N MET A 25 -15.13 -24.79 8.73
CA MET A 25 -14.02 -23.86 8.96
C MET A 25 -13.28 -23.57 7.64
N LYS A 26 -14.02 -23.44 6.53
CA LYS A 26 -13.42 -23.01 5.27
C LYS A 26 -12.95 -21.56 5.39
N THR A 27 -11.66 -21.38 5.18
CA THR A 27 -11.08 -20.03 5.05
C THR A 27 -11.64 -19.38 3.80
N PHE A 28 -12.08 -18.13 3.94
CA PHE A 28 -12.55 -17.34 2.82
C PHE A 28 -11.39 -17.14 1.82
N SER A 29 -11.63 -17.48 0.56
CA SER A 29 -10.71 -17.19 -0.54
C SER A 29 -11.43 -16.31 -1.56
N PRO A 30 -11.00 -15.05 -1.74
CA PRO A 30 -11.67 -14.12 -2.64
C PRO A 30 -11.55 -14.60 -4.09
N ARG A 31 -12.60 -14.36 -4.88
CA ARG A 31 -12.60 -14.56 -6.33
C ARG A 31 -12.36 -13.22 -7.03
N LEU A 32 -11.99 -13.23 -8.29
CA LEU A 32 -11.82 -12.01 -9.09
C LEU A 32 -13.10 -11.17 -9.17
N SER A 33 -14.27 -11.81 -9.12
CA SER A 33 -15.58 -11.14 -9.08
C SER A 33 -15.84 -10.36 -7.79
N ASP A 34 -15.18 -10.75 -6.71
CA ASP A 34 -15.44 -10.22 -5.36
C ASP A 34 -14.52 -9.02 -5.03
N ILE A 35 -13.60 -8.70 -5.96
CA ILE A 35 -12.62 -7.64 -5.77
C ILE A 35 -13.22 -6.30 -6.19
N ASP A 36 -13.48 -5.44 -5.20
CA ASP A 36 -13.83 -4.04 -5.42
C ASP A 36 -12.58 -3.16 -5.28
N ARG A 37 -12.20 -2.46 -6.38
CA ARG A 37 -11.06 -1.55 -6.44
C ARG A 37 -11.54 -0.12 -6.40
N GLN A 38 -11.09 0.61 -5.40
CA GLN A 38 -11.42 2.02 -5.24
C GLN A 38 -10.25 2.91 -5.67
N TRP A 39 -10.57 4.12 -6.12
CA TRP A 39 -9.58 5.13 -6.48
C TRP A 39 -9.39 6.10 -5.32
N TYR A 40 -8.13 6.33 -4.94
CA TYR A 40 -7.76 7.29 -3.91
C TYR A 40 -6.84 8.36 -4.49
N LEU A 41 -7.17 9.61 -4.20
CA LEU A 41 -6.30 10.75 -4.44
C LEU A 41 -5.52 11.04 -3.16
N VAL A 42 -4.20 11.11 -3.26
CA VAL A 42 -3.28 11.37 -2.13
C VAL A 42 -2.45 12.60 -2.43
N ASP A 43 -2.48 13.58 -1.55
CA ASP A 43 -1.60 14.74 -1.61
C ASP A 43 -0.29 14.45 -0.87
N ALA A 44 0.84 14.58 -1.59
CA ALA A 44 2.17 14.35 -1.06
C ALA A 44 2.80 15.60 -0.43
N GLN A 45 2.14 16.76 -0.50
CA GLN A 45 2.65 18.00 0.05
C GLN A 45 2.93 17.87 1.54
N ASP A 46 4.12 18.29 1.97
CA ASP A 46 4.58 18.29 3.37
C ASP A 46 4.63 16.89 4.04
N GLN A 47 4.34 15.82 3.32
CA GLN A 47 4.39 14.47 3.84
C GLN A 47 5.82 13.90 3.82
N VAL A 48 6.18 13.12 4.85
CA VAL A 48 7.47 12.45 4.90
C VAL A 48 7.49 11.27 3.92
N LEU A 49 8.42 11.27 2.96
CA LEU A 49 8.53 10.30 1.87
C LEU A 49 8.34 8.84 2.32
N GLY A 50 9.06 8.40 3.36
CA GLY A 50 9.00 7.00 3.80
C GLY A 50 7.68 6.61 4.44
N ARG A 51 7.08 7.49 5.25
CA ARG A 51 5.78 7.24 5.89
C ARG A 51 4.66 7.21 4.87
N LEU A 52 4.67 8.15 3.93
CA LEU A 52 3.73 8.19 2.82
C LEU A 52 3.83 6.94 1.96
N ALA A 53 5.04 6.54 1.58
CA ALA A 53 5.28 5.34 0.77
C ALA A 53 4.75 4.06 1.45
N ALA A 54 4.91 3.93 2.78
CA ALA A 54 4.40 2.78 3.53
C ALA A 54 2.86 2.71 3.54
N GLN A 55 2.19 3.85 3.70
CA GLN A 55 0.73 3.93 3.64
C GLN A 55 0.20 3.58 2.23
N ILE A 56 0.83 4.13 1.20
CA ILE A 56 0.52 3.83 -0.20
C ILE A 56 0.71 2.33 -0.48
N ALA A 57 1.84 1.75 -0.09
CA ALA A 57 2.13 0.34 -0.32
C ALA A 57 1.12 -0.59 0.37
N ASN A 58 0.68 -0.26 1.58
CA ASN A 58 -0.34 -1.03 2.30
C ASN A 58 -1.69 -1.03 1.56
N ARG A 59 -2.09 0.12 1.00
CA ARG A 59 -3.33 0.24 0.24
C ARG A 59 -3.25 -0.43 -1.13
N LEU A 60 -2.14 -0.24 -1.86
CA LEU A 60 -1.88 -0.89 -3.15
C LEU A 60 -1.87 -2.42 -3.03
N ARG A 61 -1.40 -2.96 -1.90
CA ARG A 61 -1.43 -4.40 -1.64
C ARG A 61 -2.78 -4.90 -1.11
N GLY A 62 -3.66 -4.00 -0.69
CA GLY A 62 -4.96 -4.35 -0.12
C GLY A 62 -4.95 -4.86 1.33
N LYS A 63 -3.84 -4.68 2.08
CA LYS A 63 -3.72 -5.14 3.47
C LYS A 63 -4.71 -4.50 4.46
N HIS A 64 -5.35 -3.41 4.07
CA HIS A 64 -6.36 -2.73 4.87
C HIS A 64 -7.75 -3.38 4.75
N LYS A 65 -7.95 -4.22 3.73
CA LYS A 65 -9.21 -4.94 3.51
C LYS A 65 -9.25 -6.24 4.32
N PRO A 66 -10.42 -6.61 4.89
CA PRO A 66 -10.56 -7.88 5.61
C PRO A 66 -10.39 -9.11 4.69
N GLU A 67 -10.67 -8.93 3.41
CA GLU A 67 -10.60 -9.96 2.37
C GLU A 67 -9.20 -10.10 1.74
N PHE A 68 -8.18 -9.57 2.42
CA PHE A 68 -6.80 -9.65 1.93
C PHE A 68 -6.35 -11.10 1.75
N ALA A 69 -5.90 -11.43 0.55
CA ALA A 69 -5.29 -12.72 0.23
C ALA A 69 -3.91 -12.52 -0.40
N PRO A 70 -2.85 -13.22 0.09
CA PRO A 70 -1.48 -13.03 -0.42
C PRO A 70 -1.28 -13.40 -1.89
N HIS A 71 -2.11 -14.30 -2.41
CA HIS A 71 -2.02 -14.83 -3.77
C HIS A 71 -2.81 -14.01 -4.80
N MET A 72 -3.65 -13.05 -4.32
CA MET A 72 -4.47 -12.20 -5.19
C MET A 72 -4.17 -10.72 -4.98
N ASP A 73 -4.35 -9.94 -6.04
CA ASP A 73 -4.21 -8.49 -6.00
C ASP A 73 -5.57 -7.84 -5.68
N ASN A 74 -5.81 -7.65 -4.37
CA ASN A 74 -7.01 -6.99 -3.83
C ASN A 74 -6.79 -5.50 -3.58
N GLY A 75 -5.70 -4.93 -4.10
CA GLY A 75 -5.30 -3.55 -3.88
C GLY A 75 -6.22 -2.53 -4.54
N ASP A 76 -6.12 -1.30 -4.08
CA ASP A 76 -6.82 -0.14 -4.62
C ASP A 76 -5.91 0.64 -5.58
N CYS A 77 -6.51 1.49 -6.40
CA CYS A 77 -5.79 2.39 -7.29
C CYS A 77 -5.48 3.71 -6.58
N ILE A 78 -4.24 4.21 -6.69
CA ILE A 78 -3.81 5.43 -6.00
C ILE A 78 -3.21 6.40 -7.00
N VAL A 79 -3.71 7.63 -6.99
CA VAL A 79 -3.14 8.78 -7.71
C VAL A 79 -2.48 9.70 -6.70
N VAL A 80 -1.21 10.02 -6.89
CA VAL A 80 -0.47 10.92 -6.00
C VAL A 80 -0.20 12.24 -6.73
N VAL A 81 -0.51 13.34 -6.07
CA VAL A 81 -0.26 14.69 -6.56
C VAL A 81 0.80 15.39 -5.70
N ASN A 82 1.39 16.46 -6.23
CA ASN A 82 2.39 17.31 -5.55
C ASN A 82 3.64 16.56 -5.08
N CYS A 83 4.11 15.55 -5.83
CA CYS A 83 5.28 14.76 -5.48
C CYS A 83 6.57 15.58 -5.31
N GLU A 84 6.65 16.76 -5.90
CA GLU A 84 7.78 17.70 -5.79
C GLU A 84 7.95 18.28 -4.38
N LYS A 85 6.82 18.40 -3.63
CA LYS A 85 6.78 19.03 -2.30
C LYS A 85 6.93 18.02 -1.16
N VAL A 86 7.38 16.82 -1.45
CA VAL A 86 7.62 15.76 -0.45
C VAL A 86 8.75 16.14 0.48
N LYS A 87 8.55 15.95 1.79
CA LYS A 87 9.59 16.17 2.81
C LYS A 87 10.46 14.93 2.99
N VAL A 88 11.76 15.19 3.15
CA VAL A 88 12.74 14.16 3.50
C VAL A 88 13.43 14.58 4.81
N THR A 89 13.58 13.65 5.76
CA THR A 89 14.14 13.93 7.08
C THR A 89 15.65 13.64 7.13
N GLY A 90 16.36 14.42 7.95
CA GLY A 90 17.81 14.28 8.15
C GLY A 90 18.63 14.64 6.91
N THR A 91 19.84 14.14 6.82
CA THR A 91 20.81 14.45 5.74
C THR A 91 20.59 13.66 4.45
N LYS A 92 19.40 12.98 4.31
CA LYS A 92 19.13 12.09 3.18
C LYS A 92 19.06 12.80 1.82
N MET A 93 18.82 14.10 1.80
CA MET A 93 18.85 14.88 0.57
C MET A 93 20.22 14.79 -0.12
N GLU A 94 21.28 14.79 0.65
CA GLU A 94 22.66 14.73 0.16
C GLU A 94 23.24 13.32 0.17
N SER A 95 22.95 12.55 1.24
CA SER A 95 23.58 11.25 1.47
C SER A 95 22.91 10.09 0.74
N LYS A 96 21.63 10.22 0.34
CA LYS A 96 20.90 9.12 -0.31
C LYS A 96 21.25 9.03 -1.79
N LEU A 97 21.88 7.90 -2.16
CA LEU A 97 22.26 7.59 -3.53
C LEU A 97 21.35 6.51 -4.12
N TYR A 98 20.86 6.76 -5.33
CA TYR A 98 20.21 5.76 -6.17
C TYR A 98 21.24 5.23 -7.16
N ARG A 99 21.50 3.92 -7.09
CA ARG A 99 22.48 3.24 -7.91
C ARG A 99 21.78 2.36 -8.94
N ARG A 100 22.23 2.45 -10.18
CA ARG A 100 21.78 1.60 -11.29
C ARG A 100 23.00 1.11 -12.07
N HIS A 101 23.03 -0.19 -12.35
CA HIS A 101 24.08 -0.80 -13.17
C HIS A 101 23.53 -1.14 -14.56
N SER A 102 24.30 -0.85 -15.61
CA SER A 102 23.89 -1.10 -17.00
C SER A 102 24.15 -2.54 -17.46
N GLY A 103 24.88 -3.34 -16.69
CA GLY A 103 25.35 -4.67 -17.07
C GLY A 103 26.76 -4.71 -17.63
N TRP A 104 27.32 -3.58 -18.09
CA TRP A 104 28.66 -3.49 -18.65
C TRP A 104 29.71 -3.14 -17.59
N VAL A 105 30.96 -3.54 -17.80
CA VAL A 105 32.07 -3.17 -16.92
C VAL A 105 32.17 -1.64 -16.81
N GLY A 106 32.25 -1.12 -15.58
CA GLY A 106 32.25 0.33 -15.31
C GLY A 106 30.88 1.02 -15.46
N GLY A 107 29.80 0.27 -15.74
CA GLY A 107 28.46 0.81 -16.00
C GLY A 107 27.63 1.18 -14.76
N LEU A 108 28.25 1.46 -13.60
CA LEU A 108 27.53 1.92 -12.40
C LEU A 108 27.21 3.41 -12.53
N LYS A 109 25.90 3.73 -12.54
CA LYS A 109 25.38 5.11 -12.51
C LYS A 109 24.83 5.40 -11.12
N THR A 110 25.21 6.52 -10.55
CA THR A 110 24.74 7.01 -9.25
C THR A 110 24.06 8.37 -9.43
N THR A 111 22.91 8.54 -8.79
CA THR A 111 22.15 9.80 -8.78
C THR A 111 21.81 10.14 -7.34
N ASN A 112 22.01 11.37 -6.91
CA ASN A 112 21.61 11.85 -5.59
C ASN A 112 20.08 12.00 -5.53
N LEU A 113 19.53 11.97 -4.33
CA LEU A 113 18.10 12.21 -4.12
C LEU A 113 17.70 13.63 -4.53
N SER A 114 18.54 14.65 -4.25
CA SER A 114 18.33 16.04 -4.66
C SER A 114 18.16 16.17 -6.16
N ASP A 115 19.08 15.57 -6.94
CA ASP A 115 19.05 15.61 -8.40
C ASP A 115 17.85 14.86 -8.97
N MET A 116 17.47 13.76 -8.31
CA MET A 116 16.28 12.99 -8.70
C MET A 116 14.99 13.76 -8.47
N LEU A 117 14.85 14.46 -7.34
CA LEU A 117 13.67 15.28 -7.04
C LEU A 117 13.58 16.50 -7.97
N ALA A 118 14.70 17.08 -8.37
CA ALA A 118 14.72 18.20 -9.31
C ALA A 118 14.34 17.79 -10.73
N ALA A 119 14.81 16.62 -11.21
CA ALA A 119 14.55 16.16 -12.58
C ALA A 119 13.25 15.38 -12.70
N HIS A 120 12.96 14.47 -11.74
CA HIS A 120 11.85 13.52 -11.79
C HIS A 120 11.33 13.22 -10.38
N PRO A 121 10.55 14.10 -9.76
CA PRO A 121 10.09 13.95 -8.37
C PRO A 121 9.25 12.70 -8.15
N GLU A 122 8.48 12.29 -9.16
CA GLU A 122 7.64 11.09 -9.11
C GLU A 122 8.45 9.79 -8.92
N ARG A 123 9.69 9.74 -9.47
CA ARG A 123 10.53 8.54 -9.40
C ARG A 123 11.00 8.23 -7.99
N ALA A 124 11.26 9.25 -7.18
CA ALA A 124 11.69 9.06 -5.79
C ALA A 124 10.61 8.31 -4.98
N LEU A 125 9.36 8.72 -5.11
CA LEU A 125 8.22 8.07 -4.46
C LEU A 125 7.96 6.67 -5.06
N MET A 126 8.00 6.55 -6.39
CA MET A 126 7.80 5.28 -7.09
C MET A 126 8.81 4.22 -6.63
N PHE A 127 10.10 4.55 -6.52
CA PHE A 127 11.11 3.62 -6.04
C PHE A 127 10.91 3.23 -4.57
N ALA A 128 10.47 4.18 -3.73
CA ALA A 128 10.16 3.89 -2.35
C ALA A 128 9.00 2.89 -2.23
N VAL A 129 7.90 3.11 -2.94
CA VAL A 129 6.74 2.23 -2.94
C VAL A 129 7.07 0.87 -3.56
N ARG A 130 7.75 0.85 -4.72
CA ARG A 130 8.14 -0.39 -5.41
C ARG A 130 9.03 -1.29 -4.54
N GLY A 131 9.91 -0.69 -3.73
CA GLY A 131 10.73 -1.43 -2.77
C GLY A 131 9.95 -2.09 -1.64
N MET A 132 8.71 -1.63 -1.36
CA MET A 132 7.83 -2.14 -0.30
C MET A 132 6.79 -3.15 -0.82
N LEU A 133 6.60 -3.22 -2.13
CA LEU A 133 5.70 -4.18 -2.77
C LEU A 133 6.42 -5.50 -3.06
N PRO A 134 5.68 -6.64 -3.12
CA PRO A 134 6.23 -7.92 -3.56
C PRO A 134 6.83 -7.79 -4.97
N LYS A 135 7.86 -8.55 -5.23
CA LYS A 135 8.55 -8.60 -6.54
C LYS A 135 8.12 -9.85 -7.29
N ASN A 136 6.87 -9.94 -7.59
CA ASN A 136 6.31 -11.06 -8.38
C ASN A 136 6.36 -10.73 -9.86
#